data_451caad53bd4879aad52ae800d1b7834
#
_entry.id   451caad53bd4879aad52ae800d1b7834
#
_cell.length_a   1.000
_cell.length_b   1.000
_cell.length_c   1.000
_cell.angle_alpha   90.00
_cell.angle_beta   90.00
_cell.angle_gamma   90.00
#
_symmetry.space_group_name_H-M   'P 1'
#
loop_
_entity.id
_entity.type
_entity.pdbx_description
1 polymer ?
#
loop_
_entity_poly.entity_id
_entity_poly.type
_entity_poly.pdbx_seq_one_letter_code
_entity_poly.pdbx_strand_id
1 'polypeptide(L)' 'MNFYLAGRAPHTPVETASLLELLARYGYDVKPDMTPREQRRVIMAFQMHFRPTLYNGEADAETQAIAEALLEKYGQD' A
#
# COMPACT_ATOMS: atom_id res chain seq x y z
N MET A 1 -15.69 -6.11 4.62
CA MET A 1 -14.93 -5.18 5.43
C MET A 1 -14.92 -3.80 4.82
N ASN A 2 -15.10 -2.80 5.61
CA ASN A 2 -15.15 -1.44 5.11
C ASN A 2 -13.83 -0.74 5.31
N PHE A 3 -13.29 -0.24 4.23
CA PHE A 3 -12.09 0.59 4.33
C PHE A 3 -12.54 2.02 4.37
N TYR A 4 -12.00 2.76 5.30
CA TYR A 4 -12.34 4.15 5.41
C TYR A 4 -11.40 4.97 4.54
N LEU A 5 -11.92 5.55 3.49
CA LEU A 5 -11.10 6.30 2.55
C LEU A 5 -11.08 7.79 2.83
N ALA A 6 -11.65 8.21 3.94
CA ALA A 6 -11.63 9.61 4.36
C ALA A 6 -12.17 10.55 3.29
N GLY A 7 -13.22 10.13 2.60
CA GLY A 7 -13.83 10.95 1.58
C GLY A 7 -13.10 10.99 0.26
N ARG A 8 -12.01 10.25 0.13
CA ARG A 8 -11.25 10.24 -1.12
C ARG A 8 -11.75 9.13 -2.02
N ALA A 9 -11.63 9.36 -3.33
CA ALA A 9 -11.91 8.30 -4.29
C ALA A 9 -10.85 7.20 -4.16
N PRO A 10 -11.20 5.95 -4.48
CA PRO A 10 -10.26 4.83 -4.30
C PRO A 10 -8.95 4.99 -5.05
N HIS A 11 -8.98 5.66 -6.20
CA HIS A 11 -7.78 5.80 -7.02
C HIS A 11 -7.08 7.12 -6.86
N THR A 12 -7.45 7.91 -5.85
CA THR A 12 -6.76 9.16 -5.56
C THR A 12 -5.29 8.85 -5.26
N PRO A 13 -4.35 9.52 -5.94
CA PRO A 13 -2.93 9.25 -5.67
C PRO A 13 -2.54 9.61 -4.25
N VAL A 14 -1.67 8.81 -3.68
CA VAL A 14 -1.09 9.11 -2.38
C VAL A 14 0.43 9.08 -2.51
N GLU A 15 1.12 9.54 -1.49
CA GLU A 15 2.56 9.61 -1.54
C GLU A 15 3.15 8.21 -1.49
N THR A 16 3.98 7.89 -2.49
CA THR A 16 4.57 6.56 -2.59
C THR A 16 5.39 6.22 -1.37
N ALA A 17 6.19 7.18 -0.88
CA ALA A 17 7.04 6.92 0.28
C ALA A 17 6.21 6.55 1.50
N SER A 18 5.08 7.22 1.70
CA SER A 18 4.22 6.92 2.83
C SER A 18 3.65 5.51 2.73
N LEU A 19 3.21 5.13 1.54
CA LEU A 19 2.68 3.78 1.36
C LEU A 19 3.76 2.73 1.57
N LEU A 20 4.96 2.96 1.05
CA LEU A 20 6.04 2.01 1.21
C LEU A 20 6.42 1.85 2.68
N GLU A 21 6.35 2.91 3.46
CA GLU A 21 6.61 2.81 4.88
C GLU A 21 5.61 1.88 5.56
N LEU A 22 4.34 1.97 5.18
CA LEU A 22 3.33 1.08 5.72
C LEU A 22 3.60 -0.36 5.33
N LEU A 23 3.99 -0.58 4.09
CA LEU A 23 4.28 -1.94 3.63
C LEU A 23 5.49 -2.51 4.35
N ALA A 24 6.49 -1.68 4.61
CA ALA A 24 7.67 -2.13 5.36
C ALA A 24 7.28 -2.56 6.77
N ARG A 25 6.41 -1.81 7.40
CA ARG A 25 5.93 -2.17 8.73
C ARG A 25 5.17 -3.48 8.73
N TYR A 26 4.45 -3.73 7.67
CA TYR A 26 3.67 -4.95 7.57
C TYR A 26 4.56 -6.17 7.30
N GLY A 27 5.77 -5.95 6.79
CA GLY A 27 6.70 -7.03 6.58
C GLY A 27 7.28 -7.14 5.19
N TYR A 28 6.97 -6.21 4.31
CA TYR A 28 7.53 -6.23 2.97
C TYR A 28 8.95 -5.71 2.98
N ASP A 29 9.75 -6.22 2.06
CA ASP A 29 11.16 -5.86 1.97
C ASP A 29 11.30 -4.56 1.20
N VAL A 30 11.32 -3.45 1.91
CA VAL A 30 11.43 -2.12 1.32
C VAL A 30 12.78 -1.55 1.71
N LYS A 31 13.55 -1.13 0.71
CA LYS A 31 14.88 -0.60 0.92
C LYS A 31 14.91 0.90 0.60
N PRO A 32 15.76 1.66 1.26
CA PRO A 32 15.75 3.12 1.06
C PRO A 32 16.22 3.58 -0.32
N ASP A 33 16.98 2.74 -1.03
CA ASP A 33 17.51 3.14 -2.32
C ASP A 33 16.82 2.47 -3.48
N MET A 34 15.58 2.05 -3.30
CA MET A 34 14.85 1.40 -4.38
C MET A 34 14.57 2.37 -5.53
N THR A 35 14.72 1.87 -6.74
CA THR A 35 14.34 2.63 -7.92
C THR A 35 12.81 2.70 -8.00
N PRO A 36 12.27 3.65 -8.78
CA PRO A 36 10.81 3.68 -8.97
C PRO A 36 10.24 2.37 -9.47
N ARG A 37 10.98 1.66 -10.32
CA ARG A 37 10.52 0.36 -10.81
C ARG A 37 10.42 -0.65 -9.68
N GLU A 38 11.41 -0.67 -8.80
CA GLU A 38 11.40 -1.58 -7.68
C GLU A 38 10.29 -1.26 -6.70
N GLN A 39 10.06 0.03 -6.46
CA GLN A 39 8.98 0.46 -5.61
C GLN A 39 7.63 0.00 -6.16
N ARG A 40 7.47 0.14 -7.47
CA ARG A 40 6.25 -0.26 -8.13
C ARG A 40 6.01 -1.76 -7.99
N ARG A 41 7.07 -2.56 -8.05
CA ARG A 41 6.94 -4.01 -7.90
C ARG A 41 6.47 -4.40 -6.51
N VAL A 42 6.97 -3.72 -5.49
CA VAL A 42 6.54 -4.01 -4.13
C VAL A 42 5.07 -3.68 -3.95
N ILE A 43 4.66 -2.51 -4.44
CA ILE A 43 3.26 -2.11 -4.34
C ILE A 43 2.38 -3.06 -5.12
N MET A 44 2.81 -3.45 -6.32
CA MET A 44 2.04 -4.38 -7.13
C MET A 44 1.87 -5.72 -6.43
N ALA A 45 2.93 -6.23 -5.81
CA ALA A 45 2.85 -7.51 -5.09
C ALA A 45 1.84 -7.43 -3.95
N PHE A 46 1.83 -6.32 -3.23
CA PHE A 46 0.86 -6.12 -2.18
C PHE A 46 -0.56 -6.08 -2.75
N GLN A 47 -0.74 -5.35 -3.84
CA GLN A 47 -2.05 -5.23 -4.45
C GLN A 47 -2.57 -6.56 -4.97
N MET A 48 -1.69 -7.35 -5.58
CA MET A 48 -2.10 -8.67 -6.07
C MET A 48 -2.61 -9.55 -4.95
N HIS A 49 -2.08 -9.36 -3.76
CA HIS A 49 -2.47 -10.17 -2.62
C HIS A 49 -3.73 -9.64 -1.94
N PHE A 50 -3.86 -8.33 -1.84
CA PHE A 50 -4.92 -7.73 -1.05
C PHE A 50 -5.94 -6.95 -1.86
N ARG A 51 -5.64 -6.62 -3.10
CA ARG A 51 -6.58 -5.94 -4.00
C ARG A 51 -6.38 -6.45 -5.41
N PRO A 52 -6.75 -7.70 -5.68
CA PRO A 52 -6.49 -8.29 -7.00
C PRO A 52 -7.32 -7.71 -8.13
N THR A 53 -8.32 -6.89 -7.84
CA THR A 53 -9.12 -6.28 -8.90
C THR A 53 -8.33 -5.26 -9.72
N LEU A 54 -7.25 -4.69 -9.14
CA LEU A 54 -6.42 -3.75 -9.86
C LEU A 54 -5.06 -3.69 -9.19
N TYR A 55 -4.05 -4.29 -9.83
CA TYR A 55 -2.71 -4.28 -9.27
C TYR A 55 -1.75 -3.62 -10.23
N ASN A 56 -1.91 -2.31 -10.36
CA ASN A 56 -1.11 -1.52 -11.29
C ASN A 56 0.19 -0.98 -10.69
N GLY A 57 0.45 -1.24 -9.43
CA GLY A 57 1.68 -0.78 -8.79
C GLY A 57 1.67 0.68 -8.42
N GLU A 58 0.55 1.35 -8.52
CA GLU A 58 0.46 2.76 -8.19
C GLU A 58 -0.01 2.95 -6.75
N ALA A 59 0.59 3.93 -6.08
CA ALA A 59 0.18 4.26 -4.73
C ALA A 59 -1.14 5.04 -4.79
N ASP A 60 -2.21 4.43 -4.31
CA ASP A 60 -3.51 5.09 -4.30
C ASP A 60 -4.16 4.95 -2.94
N ALA A 61 -5.26 5.71 -2.77
CA ALA A 61 -5.91 5.81 -1.47
C ALA A 61 -6.45 4.48 -0.99
N GLU A 62 -6.98 3.68 -1.89
CA GLU A 62 -7.52 2.38 -1.49
C GLU A 62 -6.43 1.44 -1.01
N THR A 63 -5.31 1.39 -1.73
CA THR A 63 -4.19 0.56 -1.34
C THR A 63 -3.66 0.99 0.03
N GLN A 64 -3.54 2.30 0.25
CA GLN A 64 -3.08 2.79 1.53
C GLN A 64 -4.06 2.46 2.65
N ALA A 65 -5.36 2.59 2.39
CA ALA A 65 -6.36 2.27 3.39
C ALA A 65 -6.29 0.79 3.78
N ILE A 66 -6.06 -0.08 2.81
CA ILE A 66 -5.92 -1.51 3.09
C ILE A 66 -4.68 -1.75 3.96
N ALA A 67 -3.56 -1.11 3.61
CA ALA A 67 -2.34 -1.29 4.38
C ALA A 67 -2.52 -0.79 5.82
N GLU A 68 -3.17 0.34 6.00
CA GLU A 68 -3.42 0.88 7.32
C GLU A 68 -4.32 -0.05 8.14
N ALA A 69 -5.35 -0.59 7.50
CA ALA A 69 -6.27 -1.49 8.19
C ALA A 69 -5.55 -2.77 8.62
N LEU A 70 -4.66 -3.29 7.80
CA LEU A 70 -3.91 -4.49 8.13
C LEU A 70 -2.96 -4.23 9.30
N LEU A 71 -2.29 -3.09 9.31
CA LEU A 71 -1.40 -2.76 10.40
C LEU A 71 -2.17 -2.60 11.70
N GLU A 72 -3.32 -1.97 11.63
CA GLU A 72 -4.14 -1.80 12.83
C GLU A 72 -4.59 -3.14 13.37
N LYS A 73 -4.96 -4.05 12.49
CA LYS A 73 -5.49 -5.34 12.90
C LYS A 73 -4.40 -6.27 13.42
N TYR A 74 -3.25 -6.28 12.75
CA TYR A 74 -2.20 -7.25 13.09
C TYR A 74 -1.07 -6.68 13.91
N GLY A 75 -1.16 -5.43 14.23
CA GLY A 75 -0.40 -4.86 15.30
C GLY A 75 1.09 -4.97 15.21
N GLN A 76 1.66 -4.53 14.16
CA GLN A 76 3.03 -4.59 14.18
C GLN A 76 3.61 -3.39 14.74
N ASP A 77 3.96 -3.04 15.52
CA ASP A 77 4.50 -1.93 16.00
C ASP A 77 5.09 -1.94 17.04
#